data_7cb052d11e88586d80f956eb3beb1d78
#
_entry.id   7cb052d11e88586d80f956eb3beb1d78
#
_cell.length_a   1.000
_cell.length_b   1.000
_cell.length_c   1.000
_cell.angle_alpha   90.00
_cell.angle_beta   90.00
_cell.angle_gamma   90.00
#
_symmetry.space_group_name_H-M   'P 1'
#
loop_
_entity.id
_entity.type
_entity.pdbx_description
1 polymer ?
#
loop_
_entity_poly.entity_id
_entity_poly.type
_entity_poly.pdbx_seq_one_letter_code
_entity_poly.pdbx_strand_id
1 'polypeptide(L)'
;YAYREKYDYETEFEFGQRVANELERKIEELGSQNVMAFVAEPVVGATLGAVPAVDGYFKTIREICDHNGVLLILDEVMCGIGRTGTLFAYEQESIAPDIVCVAKGLGAGYQPIGATICTDEIYAAIKNGSGFFQHGHTYIGHPLAAAAANAVLDVLLEDNILEKVSGLGAHL
;
A
#
# COMPACT_ATOMS: atom_id res chain seq x y z
N TYR A 1 -6.05 -7.97 -12.93
CA TYR A 1 -6.99 -6.95 -12.50
C TYR A 1 -8.28 -7.01 -13.32
N ALA A 2 -9.40 -6.58 -12.73
CA ALA A 2 -10.77 -6.90 -13.11
C ALA A 2 -11.08 -6.87 -14.62
N TYR A 3 -10.69 -5.82 -15.32
CA TYR A 3 -11.09 -5.68 -16.72
C TYR A 3 -10.28 -6.51 -17.73
N ARG A 4 -9.27 -7.26 -17.29
CA ARG A 4 -8.44 -8.06 -18.20
C ARG A 4 -8.66 -9.55 -18.10
N GLU A 5 -8.98 -10.06 -16.91
CA GLU A 5 -9.00 -11.49 -16.64
C GLU A 5 -10.29 -11.97 -15.95
N LYS A 6 -11.24 -11.05 -15.76
CA LYS A 6 -12.56 -11.40 -15.24
C LYS A 6 -13.36 -12.13 -16.32
N TYR A 7 -13.93 -13.25 -15.96
CA TYR A 7 -14.84 -13.98 -16.85
C TYR A 7 -16.21 -13.28 -16.91
N ASP A 8 -16.91 -13.38 -18.04
CA ASP A 8 -18.22 -12.74 -18.24
C ASP A 8 -19.30 -13.18 -17.24
N TYR A 9 -19.17 -14.37 -16.69
CA TYR A 9 -20.09 -14.93 -15.70
C TYR A 9 -19.72 -14.64 -14.24
N GLU A 10 -18.55 -14.03 -13.98
CA GLU A 10 -18.10 -13.68 -12.64
C GLU A 10 -18.61 -12.30 -12.23
N THR A 11 -19.01 -12.16 -10.97
CA THR A 11 -19.09 -10.86 -10.31
C THR A 11 -17.68 -10.34 -10.02
N GLU A 12 -17.53 -9.05 -9.72
CA GLU A 12 -16.23 -8.48 -9.33
C GLU A 12 -15.70 -9.11 -8.04
N PHE A 13 -16.59 -9.38 -7.09
CA PHE A 13 -16.20 -10.05 -5.85
C PHE A 13 -15.67 -11.46 -6.09
N GLU A 14 -16.39 -12.30 -6.87
CA GLU A 14 -15.94 -13.66 -7.21
C GLU A 14 -14.59 -13.65 -7.94
N PHE A 15 -14.42 -12.69 -8.86
CA PHE A 15 -13.14 -12.47 -9.52
C PHE A 15 -12.03 -12.13 -8.52
N GLY A 16 -12.27 -11.18 -7.60
CA GLY A 16 -11.33 -10.79 -6.57
C GLY A 16 -10.90 -11.97 -5.69
N GLN A 17 -11.88 -12.77 -5.26
CA GLN A 17 -11.60 -13.96 -4.46
C GLN A 17 -10.78 -15.00 -5.24
N ARG A 18 -11.12 -15.26 -6.49
CA ARG A 18 -10.40 -16.22 -7.34
C ARG A 18 -8.94 -15.81 -7.52
N VAL A 19 -8.70 -14.53 -7.82
CA VAL A 19 -7.34 -14.02 -8.05
C VAL A 19 -6.53 -13.95 -6.74
N ALA A 20 -7.16 -13.58 -5.63
CA ALA A 20 -6.50 -13.62 -4.32
C ALA A 20 -6.06 -15.04 -3.94
N ASN A 21 -6.91 -16.03 -4.17
CA ASN A 21 -6.59 -17.44 -3.91
C ASN A 21 -5.46 -18.01 -4.80
N GLU A 22 -5.07 -17.32 -5.87
CA GLU A 22 -3.87 -17.67 -6.62
C GLU A 22 -2.59 -17.43 -5.79
N LEU A 23 -2.60 -16.41 -4.93
CA LEU A 23 -1.50 -16.21 -3.98
C LEU A 23 -1.38 -17.39 -3.02
N GLU A 24 -2.48 -17.85 -2.43
CA GLU A 24 -2.47 -18.97 -1.50
C GLU A 24 -1.90 -20.23 -2.16
N ARG A 25 -2.42 -20.59 -3.33
CA ARG A 25 -1.91 -21.71 -4.12
C ARG A 25 -0.41 -21.58 -4.42
N LYS A 26 0.06 -20.37 -4.70
CA LYS A 26 1.47 -20.14 -4.98
C LYS A 26 2.35 -20.25 -3.73
N ILE A 27 1.86 -19.81 -2.58
CA ILE A 27 2.54 -20.00 -1.29
C ILE A 27 2.62 -21.49 -0.95
N GLU A 28 1.54 -22.24 -1.13
CA GLU A 28 1.52 -23.70 -0.92
C GLU A 28 2.53 -24.41 -1.83
N GLU A 29 2.59 -24.06 -3.12
CA GLU A 29 3.53 -24.64 -4.10
C GLU A 29 4.99 -24.39 -3.70
N LEU A 30 5.30 -23.18 -3.22
CA LEU A 30 6.67 -22.78 -2.86
C LEU A 30 7.07 -23.23 -1.45
N GLY A 31 6.10 -23.49 -0.58
CA GLY A 31 6.25 -23.64 0.86
C GLY A 31 6.34 -22.28 1.55
N SER A 32 5.48 -22.03 2.55
CA SER A 32 5.38 -20.72 3.23
C SER A 32 6.71 -20.24 3.82
N GLN A 33 7.56 -21.16 4.29
CA GLN A 33 8.89 -20.86 4.82
C GLN A 33 9.86 -20.28 3.78
N ASN A 34 9.53 -20.34 2.50
CA ASN A 34 10.32 -19.78 1.40
C ASN A 34 9.74 -18.48 0.85
N VAL A 35 8.61 -18.00 1.38
CA VAL A 35 7.93 -16.78 0.95
C VAL A 35 7.97 -15.77 2.09
N MET A 36 8.72 -14.69 1.92
CA MET A 36 8.85 -13.67 2.95
C MET A 36 7.73 -12.65 2.92
N ALA A 37 7.33 -12.21 1.73
CA ALA A 37 6.38 -11.13 1.57
C ALA A 37 5.60 -11.23 0.26
N PHE A 38 4.38 -10.68 0.27
CA PHE A 38 3.63 -10.30 -0.92
C PHE A 38 3.65 -8.78 -1.06
N VAL A 39 4.00 -8.29 -2.26
CA VAL A 39 4.13 -6.85 -2.54
C VAL A 39 3.13 -6.47 -3.63
N ALA A 40 2.31 -5.46 -3.40
CA ALA A 40 1.35 -4.98 -4.38
C ALA A 40 1.05 -3.47 -4.24
N GLU A 41 0.59 -2.85 -5.34
CA GLU A 41 -0.03 -1.53 -5.33
C GLU A 41 -1.54 -1.70 -5.09
N PRO A 42 -2.18 -1.02 -4.11
CA PRO A 42 -3.65 -1.03 -3.95
C PRO A 42 -4.38 -0.49 -5.19
N VAL A 43 -3.83 0.53 -5.80
CA VAL A 43 -4.22 1.01 -7.12
C VAL A 43 -2.99 0.98 -8.00
N VAL A 44 -2.98 0.10 -9.00
CA VAL A 44 -1.85 -0.02 -9.92
C VAL A 44 -1.72 1.24 -10.76
N GLY A 45 -0.61 1.95 -10.58
CA GLY A 45 -0.41 3.26 -11.21
C GLY A 45 0.09 3.19 -12.65
N ALA A 46 1.40 3.41 -12.83
CA ALA A 46 1.99 3.65 -14.14
C ALA A 46 1.89 2.46 -15.12
N THR A 47 1.92 1.23 -14.62
CA THR A 47 1.98 0.03 -15.48
C THR A 47 0.63 -0.38 -16.06
N LEU A 48 -0.48 -0.02 -15.40
CA LEU A 48 -1.84 -0.35 -15.87
C LEU A 48 -2.75 0.86 -16.07
N GLY A 49 -2.33 2.06 -15.67
CA GLY A 49 -3.11 3.28 -15.87
C GLY A 49 -4.20 3.51 -14.81
N ALA A 50 -3.82 3.51 -13.54
CA ALA A 50 -4.69 3.79 -12.38
C ALA A 50 -5.84 2.76 -12.23
N VAL A 51 -5.49 1.49 -12.14
CA VAL A 51 -6.46 0.40 -11.98
C VAL A 51 -6.56 -0.01 -10.51
N PRO A 52 -7.70 0.21 -9.86
CA PRO A 52 -7.94 -0.27 -8.49
C PRO A 52 -8.13 -1.79 -8.47
N ALA A 53 -7.87 -2.39 -7.32
CA ALA A 53 -8.36 -3.72 -7.02
C ALA A 53 -9.89 -3.69 -6.88
N VAL A 54 -10.53 -4.85 -7.05
CA VAL A 54 -11.95 -5.00 -6.74
C VAL A 54 -12.14 -5.12 -5.23
N ASP A 55 -13.31 -4.72 -4.74
CA ASP A 55 -13.65 -4.78 -3.31
C ASP A 55 -13.44 -6.17 -2.72
N GLY A 56 -12.83 -6.22 -1.54
CA GLY A 56 -12.55 -7.46 -0.81
C GLY A 56 -11.29 -8.22 -1.25
N TYR A 57 -10.65 -7.81 -2.34
CA TYR A 57 -9.41 -8.47 -2.80
C TYR A 57 -8.30 -8.37 -1.76
N PHE A 58 -7.97 -7.17 -1.32
CA PHE A 58 -6.88 -6.99 -0.34
C PHE A 58 -7.24 -7.50 1.05
N LYS A 59 -8.52 -7.55 1.40
CA LYS A 59 -8.95 -8.22 2.63
C LYS A 59 -8.58 -9.70 2.60
N THR A 60 -8.89 -10.39 1.51
CA THR A 60 -8.52 -11.80 1.33
C THR A 60 -7.01 -12.00 1.26
N ILE A 61 -6.29 -11.11 0.58
CA ILE A 61 -4.81 -11.12 0.57
C ILE A 61 -4.24 -11.01 1.99
N ARG A 62 -4.79 -10.11 2.83
CA ARG A 62 -4.33 -9.97 4.22
C ARG A 62 -4.56 -11.26 5.02
N GLU A 63 -5.74 -11.86 4.90
CA GLU A 63 -6.07 -13.13 5.55
C GLU A 63 -5.12 -14.26 5.11
N ILE A 64 -4.81 -14.35 3.82
CA ILE A 64 -3.86 -15.34 3.29
C ILE A 64 -2.44 -15.10 3.84
N CYS A 65 -1.98 -13.86 3.86
CA CYS A 65 -0.67 -13.49 4.38
C CYS A 65 -0.56 -13.85 5.87
N ASP A 66 -1.58 -13.51 6.68
CA ASP A 66 -1.62 -13.81 8.11
C ASP A 66 -1.59 -15.32 8.36
N HIS A 67 -2.40 -16.08 7.62
CA HIS A 67 -2.48 -17.54 7.76
C HIS A 67 -1.13 -18.23 7.49
N ASN A 68 -0.38 -17.72 6.52
CA ASN A 68 0.88 -18.32 6.07
C ASN A 68 2.13 -17.70 6.70
N GLY A 69 2.01 -16.68 7.54
CA GLY A 69 3.14 -15.96 8.12
C GLY A 69 3.95 -15.18 7.09
N VAL A 70 3.30 -14.71 6.03
CA VAL A 70 3.88 -13.92 4.94
C VAL A 70 3.58 -12.44 5.18
N LEU A 71 4.57 -11.56 5.03
CA LEU A 71 4.38 -10.12 5.21
C LEU A 71 3.59 -9.53 4.04
N LEU A 72 2.68 -8.61 4.33
CA LEU A 72 2.01 -7.79 3.34
C LEU A 72 2.71 -6.43 3.22
N ILE A 73 3.26 -6.14 2.05
CA ILE A 73 3.89 -4.85 1.73
C ILE A 73 3.02 -4.15 0.69
N LEU A 74 2.51 -2.96 1.01
CA LEU A 74 1.74 -2.17 0.08
C LEU A 74 2.55 -0.99 -0.45
N ASP A 75 2.67 -0.92 -1.77
CA ASP A 75 3.25 0.21 -2.47
C ASP A 75 2.17 1.27 -2.72
N GLU A 76 2.13 2.27 -1.88
CA GLU A 76 1.24 3.41 -1.98
C GLU A 76 1.93 4.68 -2.50
N VAL A 77 3.05 4.51 -3.20
CA VAL A 77 3.78 5.62 -3.81
C VAL A 77 2.90 6.42 -4.78
N MET A 78 2.01 5.75 -5.52
CA MET A 78 1.07 6.40 -6.44
C MET A 78 -0.27 6.72 -5.80
N CYS A 79 -0.84 5.80 -5.04
CA CYS A 79 -2.23 5.90 -4.57
C CYS A 79 -2.38 6.45 -3.15
N GLY A 80 -1.31 6.51 -2.36
CA GLY A 80 -1.35 7.03 -1.00
C GLY A 80 -1.34 8.54 -0.90
N ILE A 81 -1.28 9.01 0.34
CA ILE A 81 -1.20 10.43 0.72
C ILE A 81 -2.37 11.21 0.12
N GLY A 82 -3.58 10.75 0.39
CA GLY A 82 -4.82 11.46 0.09
C GLY A 82 -5.39 11.28 -1.31
N ARG A 83 -4.66 10.65 -2.23
CA ARG A 83 -5.05 10.60 -3.65
C ARG A 83 -6.38 9.88 -3.91
N THR A 84 -6.74 8.93 -3.07
CA THR A 84 -7.99 8.15 -3.17
C THR A 84 -9.10 8.62 -2.23
N GLY A 85 -8.89 9.70 -1.48
CA GLY A 85 -9.85 10.24 -0.53
C GLY A 85 -9.64 9.77 0.92
N THR A 86 -8.74 8.83 1.14
CA THR A 86 -8.22 8.44 2.47
C THR A 86 -6.73 8.74 2.53
N LEU A 87 -6.12 8.80 3.71
CA LEU A 87 -4.68 9.04 3.80
C LEU A 87 -3.90 7.94 3.10
N PHE A 88 -4.29 6.69 3.32
CA PHE A 88 -3.80 5.54 2.59
C PHE A 88 -4.94 4.83 1.87
N ALA A 89 -4.69 4.31 0.67
CA ALA A 89 -5.71 3.63 -0.12
C ALA A 89 -6.18 2.31 0.56
N TYR A 90 -5.32 1.62 1.29
CA TYR A 90 -5.67 0.38 2.00
C TYR A 90 -6.74 0.56 3.09
N GLU A 91 -6.93 1.78 3.59
CA GLU A 91 -7.96 2.07 4.59
C GLU A 91 -9.37 1.75 4.07
N GLN A 92 -9.59 1.84 2.77
CA GLN A 92 -10.88 1.53 2.14
C GLN A 92 -11.25 0.05 2.27
N GLU A 93 -10.26 -0.83 2.36
CA GLU A 93 -10.45 -2.27 2.60
C GLU A 93 -10.45 -2.63 4.10
N SER A 94 -10.28 -1.64 4.99
CA SER A 94 -10.20 -1.83 6.44
C SER A 94 -9.13 -2.85 6.87
N ILE A 95 -8.00 -2.85 6.18
CA ILE A 95 -6.83 -3.67 6.49
C ILE A 95 -5.66 -2.80 6.95
N ALA A 96 -4.61 -3.42 7.48
CA ALA A 96 -3.32 -2.79 7.71
C ALA A 96 -2.21 -3.67 7.13
N PRO A 97 -1.30 -3.13 6.29
CA PRO A 97 -0.12 -3.86 5.85
C PRO A 97 0.93 -3.93 6.96
N ASP A 98 1.88 -4.84 6.81
CA ASP A 98 3.06 -4.90 7.69
C ASP A 98 4.06 -3.80 7.34
N ILE A 99 4.15 -3.47 6.05
CA ILE A 99 4.98 -2.38 5.52
C ILE A 99 4.17 -1.59 4.48
N VAL A 100 4.25 -0.26 4.53
CA VAL A 100 3.74 0.62 3.49
C VAL A 100 4.84 1.55 2.98
N CYS A 101 4.91 1.70 1.66
CA CYS A 101 5.84 2.60 1.00
C CYS A 101 5.07 3.79 0.44
N VAL A 102 5.53 5.01 0.74
CA VAL A 102 4.94 6.26 0.25
C VAL A 102 6.00 7.19 -0.31
N ALA A 103 5.63 7.99 -1.29
CA ALA A 103 6.46 9.05 -1.85
C ALA A 103 5.57 10.10 -2.54
N LYS A 104 5.99 10.67 -3.64
CA LYS A 104 5.23 11.59 -4.51
C LYS A 104 4.32 12.58 -3.76
N GLY A 105 3.09 12.20 -3.46
CA GLY A 105 2.14 13.00 -2.69
C GLY A 105 2.68 13.46 -1.34
N LEU A 106 3.54 12.68 -0.70
CA LEU A 106 4.15 13.02 0.58
C LEU A 106 4.92 14.35 0.54
N GLY A 107 5.59 14.64 -0.56
CA GLY A 107 6.28 15.92 -0.76
C GLY A 107 5.50 16.94 -1.61
N ALA A 108 4.32 16.54 -2.13
CA ALA A 108 3.47 17.34 -3.03
C ALA A 108 4.22 18.05 -4.18
N GLY A 109 5.37 17.51 -4.58
CA GLY A 109 6.24 18.10 -5.60
C GLY A 109 7.18 19.21 -5.12
N TYR A 110 7.07 19.64 -3.86
CA TYR A 110 7.95 20.68 -3.30
C TYR A 110 9.35 20.16 -3.00
N GLN A 111 9.45 18.93 -2.47
CA GLN A 111 10.73 18.27 -2.20
C GLN A 111 10.65 16.77 -2.56
N PRO A 112 11.73 16.17 -3.07
CA PRO A 112 11.81 14.74 -3.26
C PRO A 112 11.93 14.06 -1.89
N ILE A 113 10.93 13.25 -1.56
CA ILE A 113 10.89 12.49 -0.30
C ILE A 113 10.11 11.19 -0.53
N GLY A 114 10.53 10.15 0.14
CA GLY A 114 9.79 8.89 0.29
C GLY A 114 10.00 8.36 1.69
N ALA A 115 9.09 7.51 2.11
CA ALA A 115 9.17 6.85 3.40
C ALA A 115 8.71 5.40 3.29
N THR A 116 9.32 4.56 4.11
CA THR A 116 8.87 3.20 4.38
C THR A 116 8.46 3.15 5.85
N ILE A 117 7.21 2.77 6.08
CA ILE A 117 6.61 2.69 7.40
C ILE A 117 6.36 1.22 7.68
N CYS A 118 6.74 0.73 8.85
CA CYS A 118 6.54 -0.66 9.24
C CYS A 118 5.90 -0.77 10.62
N THR A 119 5.38 -1.95 10.93
CA THR A 119 4.84 -2.25 12.26
C THR A 119 5.94 -2.27 13.32
N ASP A 120 5.54 -2.10 14.58
CA ASP A 120 6.44 -2.19 15.73
C ASP A 120 7.09 -3.57 15.84
N GLU A 121 6.43 -4.63 15.37
CA GLU A 121 6.96 -5.98 15.36
C GLU A 121 8.18 -6.10 14.45
N ILE A 122 8.10 -5.56 13.22
CA ILE A 122 9.23 -5.54 12.28
C ILE A 122 10.37 -4.68 12.84
N TYR A 123 10.05 -3.51 13.39
CA TYR A 123 11.05 -2.66 14.03
C TYR A 123 11.75 -3.39 15.19
N ALA A 124 10.98 -4.05 16.05
CA ALA A 124 11.51 -4.81 17.18
C ALA A 124 12.38 -5.99 16.73
N ALA A 125 12.01 -6.69 15.65
CA ALA A 125 12.81 -7.76 15.09
C ALA A 125 14.18 -7.27 14.62
N ILE A 126 14.24 -6.12 13.96
CA ILE A 126 15.51 -5.50 13.54
C ILE A 126 16.32 -5.05 14.78
N LYS A 127 15.67 -4.34 15.71
CA LYS A 127 16.31 -3.81 16.91
C LYS A 127 16.90 -4.91 17.80
N ASN A 128 16.18 -6.00 17.99
CA ASN A 128 16.59 -7.11 18.86
C ASN A 128 17.47 -8.14 18.13
N GLY A 129 17.44 -8.16 16.78
CA GLY A 129 18.26 -9.00 15.93
C GLY A 129 19.61 -8.37 15.63
N SER A 130 19.74 -7.74 14.46
CA SER A 130 21.01 -7.08 14.06
C SER A 130 21.31 -5.81 14.86
N GLY A 131 20.32 -5.21 15.51
CA GLY A 131 20.40 -3.95 16.23
C GLY A 131 20.57 -2.72 15.34
N PHE A 132 20.64 -2.92 14.03
CA PHE A 132 20.93 -1.85 13.08
C PHE A 132 20.23 -2.12 11.73
N PHE A 133 19.50 -1.13 11.22
CA PHE A 133 18.93 -1.16 9.88
C PHE A 133 20.02 -0.78 8.86
N GLN A 134 20.55 -1.78 8.16
CA GLN A 134 21.71 -1.63 7.27
C GLN A 134 21.35 -1.10 5.88
N HIS A 135 20.49 -0.08 5.83
CA HIS A 135 20.12 0.59 4.58
C HIS A 135 19.99 2.09 4.82
N GLY A 136 20.40 2.88 3.85
CA GLY A 136 20.25 4.33 3.90
C GLY A 136 20.74 5.01 2.62
N HIS A 137 20.37 6.25 2.49
CA HIS A 137 20.84 7.16 1.45
C HIS A 137 21.60 8.31 2.10
N THR A 138 22.54 8.94 1.39
CA THR A 138 23.31 10.08 1.90
C THR A 138 22.41 11.19 2.45
N TYR A 139 21.28 11.42 1.82
CA TYR A 139 20.32 12.46 2.19
C TYR A 139 19.11 11.95 2.97
N ILE A 140 19.18 10.75 3.58
CA ILE A 140 18.10 10.25 4.44
C ILE A 140 17.87 11.22 5.62
N GLY A 141 16.62 11.51 5.95
CA GLY A 141 16.27 12.44 7.01
C GLY A 141 16.57 13.91 6.67
N HIS A 142 16.66 14.28 5.39
CA HIS A 142 16.93 15.65 4.96
C HIS A 142 15.91 16.62 5.57
N PRO A 143 16.35 17.60 6.40
CA PRO A 143 15.42 18.40 7.21
C PRO A 143 14.46 19.24 6.39
N LEU A 144 14.89 19.78 5.25
CA LEU A 144 14.00 20.55 4.37
C LEU A 144 12.92 19.66 3.75
N ALA A 145 13.29 18.45 3.31
CA ALA A 145 12.33 17.51 2.75
C ALA A 145 11.33 17.04 3.81
N ALA A 146 11.79 16.75 5.03
CA ALA A 146 10.93 16.40 6.15
C ALA A 146 9.97 17.54 6.54
N ALA A 147 10.47 18.78 6.58
CA ALA A 147 9.65 19.96 6.88
C ALA A 147 8.56 20.17 5.79
N ALA A 148 8.92 20.00 4.51
CA ALA A 148 7.94 20.08 3.43
C ALA A 148 6.87 18.99 3.53
N ALA A 149 7.26 17.73 3.84
CA ALA A 149 6.32 16.64 4.04
C ALA A 149 5.37 16.89 5.21
N ASN A 150 5.86 17.38 6.34
CA ASN A 150 5.02 17.74 7.48
C ASN A 150 4.00 18.81 7.11
N ALA A 151 4.43 19.89 6.44
CA ALA A 151 3.51 20.94 5.99
C ALA A 151 2.44 20.42 5.01
N VAL A 152 2.78 19.45 4.16
CA VAL A 152 1.80 18.79 3.28
C VAL A 152 0.79 17.98 4.09
N LEU A 153 1.24 17.22 5.07
CA LEU A 153 0.37 16.43 5.94
C LEU A 153 -0.55 17.33 6.78
N ASP A 154 -0.03 18.44 7.32
CA ASP A 154 -0.84 19.42 8.05
C ASP A 154 -1.99 19.94 7.19
N VAL A 155 -1.71 20.38 5.96
CA VAL A 155 -2.74 20.86 5.02
C VAL A 155 -3.75 19.75 4.67
N LEU A 156 -3.30 18.53 4.43
CA LEU A 156 -4.20 17.42 4.08
C LEU A 156 -5.17 17.06 5.22
N LEU A 157 -4.69 17.12 6.46
CA LEU A 157 -5.44 16.67 7.64
C LEU A 157 -6.30 17.79 8.24
N GLU A 158 -5.80 19.06 8.24
CA GLU A 158 -6.50 20.19 8.86
C GLU A 158 -7.59 20.80 7.96
N ASP A 159 -7.39 20.83 6.64
CA ASP A 159 -8.28 21.48 5.68
C ASP A 159 -9.40 20.59 5.12
N ASN A 160 -9.59 19.40 5.66
CA ASN A 160 -10.56 18.41 5.18
C ASN A 160 -10.42 18.11 3.68
N ILE A 161 -9.17 18.12 3.18
CA ILE A 161 -8.91 17.92 1.75
C ILE A 161 -9.30 16.49 1.32
N LEU A 162 -9.09 15.50 2.19
CA LEU A 162 -9.42 14.12 1.90
C LEU A 162 -10.91 13.93 1.56
N GLU A 163 -11.80 14.57 2.31
CA GLU A 163 -13.24 14.51 2.05
C GLU A 163 -13.64 15.12 0.69
N LYS A 164 -12.91 16.15 0.24
CA LYS A 164 -13.16 16.81 -1.05
C LYS A 164 -12.81 15.93 -2.24
N VAL A 165 -11.87 15.00 -2.08
CA VAL A 165 -11.37 14.14 -3.18
C VAL A 165 -12.49 13.26 -3.73
N SER A 166 -13.27 12.62 -2.87
CA SER A 166 -14.40 11.77 -3.29
C SER A 166 -15.45 12.55 -4.07
N GLY A 167 -15.76 13.78 -3.61
CA GLY A 167 -16.69 14.67 -4.31
C GLY A 167 -16.18 15.13 -5.68
N LEU A 168 -14.89 15.40 -5.80
CA LEU A 168 -14.26 15.76 -7.07
C LEU A 168 -14.20 14.60 -8.03
N GLY A 169 -13.89 13.40 -7.53
CA GLY A 169 -13.87 12.16 -8.34
C GLY A 169 -15.23 11.81 -8.94
N ALA A 170 -16.32 12.13 -8.26
CA ALA A 170 -17.66 11.92 -8.80
C ALA A 170 -18.06 12.93 -9.93
N HIS A 171 -17.26 13.96 -10.13
CA HIS A 171 -17.46 14.99 -11.16
C HIS A 171 -16.75 14.66 -12.48
N LEU A 172 -15.80 13.74 -12.45
CA LEU A 172 -15.02 13.29 -13.60
C LEU A 172 -15.65 12.09 -14.26
#